data_34db5376d12eddb1e3ce3b825e582ed0
#
_entry.id   34db5376d12eddb1e3ce3b825e582ed0
#
_cell.length_a   1.000
_cell.length_b   1.000
_cell.length_c   1.000
_cell.angle_alpha   90.00
_cell.angle_beta   90.00
_cell.angle_gamma   90.00
#
_symmetry.space_group_name_H-M   'P 1'
#
loop_
_entity.id
_entity.type
_entity.pdbx_description
1 polymer ?
#
loop_
_entity_poly.entity_id
_entity_poly.type
_entity_poly.pdbx_seq_one_letter_code
_entity_poly.pdbx_strand_id
1 'polypeptide(L)'
;MGRVVQKYGGSSVANAESIKRVAKRIVATKQQGHDVVVVVSAMGDTTDELLAMAKKVSPNPERRELDMLLSAGERISMALLSLAIRELGGDAISFTGSQSGIITNDRHIDARIIEVRPFRVQDELARGRIVVVAGYQGVSYKREV
;
A
#
# COMPACT_ATOMS: atom_id res chain seq x y z
N MET A 1 13.22 -19.15 10.27
CA MET A 1 12.78 -18.33 9.18
C MET A 1 12.33 -16.99 9.73
N GLY A 2 12.60 -15.96 9.03
CA GLY A 2 12.37 -14.61 9.52
C GLY A 2 11.16 -13.97 8.91
N ARG A 3 10.92 -12.76 9.34
CA ARG A 3 9.94 -11.85 8.76
C ARG A 3 10.67 -10.91 7.81
N VAL A 4 10.16 -10.80 6.58
CA VAL A 4 10.76 -9.96 5.54
C VAL A 4 9.76 -8.88 5.16
N VAL A 5 10.18 -7.63 5.15
CA VAL A 5 9.41 -6.50 4.62
C VAL A 5 10.04 -6.08 3.30
N GLN A 6 9.25 -6.11 2.25
CA GLN A 6 9.68 -5.70 0.91
C GLN A 6 8.93 -4.45 0.50
N LYS A 7 9.64 -3.41 0.10
CA LYS A 7 9.05 -2.17 -0.39
C LYS A 7 9.28 -2.03 -1.89
N TYR A 8 8.23 -1.71 -2.63
CA TYR A 8 8.28 -1.48 -4.07
C TYR A 8 7.78 -0.08 -4.39
N GLY A 9 8.64 0.71 -5.02
CA GLY A 9 8.29 2.05 -5.50
C GLY A 9 7.46 2.01 -6.78
N GLY A 10 7.00 3.18 -7.22
CA GLY A 10 6.11 3.31 -8.38
C GLY A 10 6.67 2.72 -9.67
N SER A 11 7.96 2.89 -9.94
CA SER A 11 8.61 2.33 -11.14
C SER A 11 8.62 0.80 -11.16
N SER A 12 8.67 0.17 -9.99
CA SER A 12 8.64 -1.29 -9.87
C SER A 12 7.25 -1.88 -10.11
N VAL A 13 6.20 -1.08 -9.97
CA VAL A 13 4.80 -1.46 -10.17
C VAL A 13 4.13 -0.59 -11.24
N ALA A 14 4.89 -0.15 -12.24
CA ALA A 14 4.44 0.83 -13.22
C ALA A 14 3.31 0.33 -14.14
N ASN A 15 3.26 -0.97 -14.41
CA ASN A 15 2.29 -1.58 -15.32
C ASN A 15 2.03 -3.05 -14.93
N ALA A 16 1.13 -3.70 -15.65
CA ALA A 16 0.75 -5.09 -15.37
C ALA A 16 1.96 -6.05 -15.41
N GLU A 17 2.86 -5.88 -16.37
CA GLU A 17 4.04 -6.75 -16.50
C GLU A 17 5.01 -6.57 -15.32
N SER A 18 5.21 -5.35 -14.86
CA SER A 18 6.03 -5.05 -13.68
C SER A 18 5.41 -5.68 -12.42
N ILE A 19 4.10 -5.54 -12.25
CA ILE A 19 3.36 -6.13 -11.12
C ILE A 19 3.51 -7.65 -11.11
N LYS A 20 3.41 -8.30 -12.26
CA LYS A 20 3.60 -9.76 -12.38
C LYS A 20 5.01 -10.18 -11.97
N ARG A 21 6.04 -9.42 -12.38
CA ARG A 21 7.44 -9.69 -11.97
C ARG A 21 7.62 -9.57 -10.46
N VAL A 22 7.07 -8.51 -9.87
CA VAL A 22 7.11 -8.30 -8.43
C VAL A 22 6.40 -9.43 -7.68
N ALA A 23 5.24 -9.85 -8.17
CA ALA A 23 4.48 -10.96 -7.59
C ALA A 23 5.29 -12.26 -7.55
N LYS A 24 6.01 -12.59 -8.63
CA LYS A 24 6.90 -13.76 -8.67
C LYS A 24 7.98 -13.70 -7.60
N ARG A 25 8.59 -12.54 -7.42
CA ARG A 25 9.63 -12.32 -6.42
C ARG A 25 9.10 -12.49 -5.00
N ILE A 26 7.90 -11.96 -4.74
CA ILE A 26 7.24 -12.06 -3.44
C ILE A 26 6.92 -13.52 -3.11
N VAL A 27 6.32 -14.24 -4.05
CA VAL A 27 5.98 -15.66 -3.87
C VAL A 27 7.24 -16.50 -3.64
N ALA A 28 8.33 -16.24 -4.36
CA ALA A 28 9.60 -16.92 -4.15
C ALA A 28 10.13 -16.71 -2.72
N THR A 29 10.05 -15.49 -2.21
CA THR A 29 10.46 -15.18 -0.82
C THR A 29 9.60 -15.95 0.18
N LYS A 30 8.29 -15.99 -0.04
CA LYS A 30 7.37 -16.74 0.82
C LYS A 30 7.67 -18.24 0.82
N GLN A 31 7.96 -18.80 -0.35
CA GLN A 31 8.31 -20.21 -0.49
C GLN A 31 9.60 -20.62 0.23
N GLN A 32 10.47 -19.67 0.52
CA GLN A 32 11.66 -19.88 1.35
C GLN A 32 11.33 -20.02 2.84
N GLY A 33 10.07 -19.88 3.24
CA GLY A 33 9.60 -20.05 4.62
C GLY A 33 9.53 -18.77 5.43
N HIS A 34 9.62 -17.60 4.79
CA HIS A 34 9.51 -16.32 5.49
C HIS A 34 8.06 -15.86 5.63
N ASP A 35 7.79 -15.11 6.70
CA ASP A 35 6.62 -14.22 6.73
C ASP A 35 6.92 -13.00 5.86
N VAL A 36 6.01 -12.63 4.97
CA VAL A 36 6.25 -11.56 4.02
C VAL A 36 5.20 -10.45 4.16
N VAL A 37 5.69 -9.24 4.39
CA VAL A 37 4.90 -8.01 4.32
C VAL A 37 5.44 -7.19 3.14
N VAL A 38 4.54 -6.75 2.28
CA VAL A 38 4.89 -5.95 1.12
C VAL A 38 4.28 -4.57 1.25
N VAL A 39 5.07 -3.53 1.03
CA VAL A 39 4.59 -2.14 0.99
C VAL A 39 4.71 -1.63 -0.44
N VAL A 40 3.62 -1.15 -1.01
CA VAL A 40 3.62 -0.66 -2.39
C VAL A 40 3.24 0.81 -2.49
N SER A 41 3.83 1.49 -3.46
CA SER A 41 3.42 2.83 -3.90
C SER A 41 2.34 2.74 -4.98
N ALA A 42 1.79 3.89 -5.38
CA ALA A 42 0.97 3.98 -6.58
C ALA A 42 1.80 3.58 -7.83
N MET A 43 1.11 3.18 -8.88
CA MET A 43 1.74 2.72 -10.13
C MET A 43 2.41 3.89 -10.86
N GLY A 44 3.69 3.73 -11.25
CA GLY A 44 4.40 4.68 -12.11
C GLY A 44 4.28 6.13 -11.66
N ASP A 45 3.77 6.97 -12.54
CA ASP A 45 3.57 8.40 -12.33
C ASP A 45 2.16 8.75 -11.82
N THR A 46 1.38 7.80 -11.36
CA THR A 46 -0.02 7.99 -10.95
C THR A 46 -0.19 9.12 -9.94
N THR A 47 0.67 9.22 -8.94
CA THR A 47 0.60 10.29 -7.93
C THR A 47 0.74 11.67 -8.58
N ASP A 48 1.71 11.84 -9.47
CA ASP A 48 1.93 13.10 -10.18
C ASP A 48 0.77 13.43 -11.11
N GLU A 49 0.23 12.44 -11.80
CA GLU A 49 -0.94 12.59 -12.67
C GLU A 49 -2.18 13.01 -11.88
N LEU A 50 -2.42 12.43 -10.70
CA LEU A 50 -3.53 12.80 -9.84
C LEU A 50 -3.38 14.22 -9.29
N LEU A 51 -2.18 14.62 -8.89
CA LEU A 51 -1.89 15.99 -8.45
C LEU A 51 -2.13 17.00 -9.57
N ALA A 52 -1.68 16.69 -10.80
CA ALA A 52 -1.91 17.54 -11.96
C ALA A 52 -3.39 17.69 -12.27
N MET A 53 -4.15 16.59 -12.19
CA MET A 53 -5.58 16.59 -12.40
C MET A 53 -6.32 17.42 -11.34
N ALA A 54 -5.94 17.30 -10.08
CA ALA A 54 -6.50 18.09 -8.99
C ALA A 54 -6.34 19.58 -9.22
N LYS A 55 -5.17 20.01 -9.68
CA LYS A 55 -4.88 21.44 -9.98
C LYS A 55 -5.69 21.96 -11.15
N LYS A 56 -6.01 21.10 -12.13
CA LYS A 56 -6.91 21.48 -13.25
C LYS A 56 -8.34 21.69 -12.79
N VAL A 57 -8.80 20.88 -11.83
CA VAL A 57 -10.15 20.98 -11.25
C VAL A 57 -10.25 22.15 -10.26
N SER A 58 -9.20 22.35 -9.46
CA SER A 58 -9.14 23.39 -8.44
C SER A 58 -7.72 23.93 -8.35
N PRO A 59 -7.48 25.22 -8.65
CA PRO A 59 -6.12 25.80 -8.61
C PRO A 59 -5.44 25.70 -7.24
N ASN A 60 -6.22 25.74 -6.18
CA ASN A 60 -5.75 25.64 -4.80
C ASN A 60 -6.51 24.51 -4.09
N PRO A 61 -6.19 23.23 -4.39
CA PRO A 61 -6.95 22.11 -3.85
C PRO A 61 -6.78 22.01 -2.34
N GLU A 62 -7.88 21.72 -1.67
CA GLU A 62 -7.90 21.54 -0.23
C GLU A 62 -7.16 20.25 0.15
N ARG A 63 -6.35 20.34 1.23
CA ARG A 63 -5.39 19.28 1.59
C ARG A 63 -6.03 17.95 1.92
N ARG A 64 -7.14 17.97 2.65
CA ARG A 64 -7.86 16.77 3.01
C ARG A 64 -8.36 16.02 1.76
N GLU A 65 -8.91 16.75 0.80
CA GLU A 65 -9.40 16.14 -0.44
C GLU A 65 -8.26 15.65 -1.34
N LEU A 66 -7.09 16.30 -1.28
CA LEU A 66 -5.88 15.79 -1.94
C LEU A 66 -5.45 14.45 -1.33
N ASP A 67 -5.43 14.32 -0.01
CA ASP A 67 -5.08 13.07 0.65
C ASP A 67 -6.03 11.95 0.23
N MET A 68 -7.33 12.24 0.19
CA MET A 68 -8.35 11.29 -0.27
C MET A 68 -8.07 10.83 -1.72
N LEU A 69 -7.77 11.78 -2.61
CA LEU A 69 -7.46 11.49 -4.01
C LEU A 69 -6.19 10.67 -4.14
N LEU A 70 -5.10 11.07 -3.49
CA LEU A 70 -3.81 10.39 -3.60
C LEU A 70 -3.82 8.99 -3.01
N SER A 71 -4.59 8.77 -1.96
CA SER A 71 -4.72 7.44 -1.35
C SER A 71 -5.33 6.40 -2.31
N ALA A 72 -6.08 6.83 -3.32
CA ALA A 72 -6.65 5.94 -4.32
C ALA A 72 -5.56 5.23 -5.15
N GLY A 73 -4.45 5.88 -5.44
CA GLY A 73 -3.36 5.31 -6.23
C GLY A 73 -2.77 4.04 -5.62
N GLU A 74 -2.46 4.08 -4.33
CA GLU A 74 -1.92 2.91 -3.63
C GLU A 74 -2.96 1.80 -3.47
N ARG A 75 -4.23 2.14 -3.33
CA ARG A 75 -5.31 1.15 -3.27
C ARG A 75 -5.42 0.35 -4.55
N ILE A 76 -5.24 1.00 -5.69
CA ILE A 76 -5.22 0.33 -6.99
C ILE A 76 -4.05 -0.64 -7.07
N SER A 77 -2.82 -0.18 -6.79
CA SER A 77 -1.63 -1.02 -6.91
C SER A 77 -1.62 -2.18 -5.91
N MET A 78 -2.04 -1.97 -4.66
CA MET A 78 -2.08 -3.05 -3.67
C MET A 78 -3.06 -4.15 -4.07
N ALA A 79 -4.20 -3.78 -4.63
CA ALA A 79 -5.21 -4.74 -5.07
C ALA A 79 -4.72 -5.54 -6.28
N LEU A 80 -4.14 -4.88 -7.28
CA LEU A 80 -3.60 -5.53 -8.46
C LEU A 80 -2.44 -6.48 -8.11
N LEU A 81 -1.55 -6.06 -7.22
CA LEU A 81 -0.45 -6.92 -6.77
C LEU A 81 -0.97 -8.15 -6.02
N SER A 82 -1.95 -7.99 -5.15
CA SER A 82 -2.58 -9.11 -4.44
C SER A 82 -3.24 -10.09 -5.41
N LEU A 83 -3.91 -9.60 -6.44
CA LEU A 83 -4.47 -10.43 -7.49
C LEU A 83 -3.38 -11.22 -8.24
N ALA A 84 -2.28 -10.56 -8.58
CA ALA A 84 -1.15 -11.22 -9.25
C ALA A 84 -0.50 -12.31 -8.39
N ILE A 85 -0.37 -12.07 -7.09
CA ILE A 85 0.14 -13.07 -6.14
C ILE A 85 -0.80 -14.28 -6.07
N ARG A 86 -2.10 -14.04 -5.99
CA ARG A 86 -3.11 -15.12 -5.95
C ARG A 86 -3.11 -15.94 -7.24
N GLU A 87 -2.90 -15.33 -8.38
CA GLU A 87 -2.79 -16.02 -9.66
C GLU A 87 -1.61 -16.99 -9.69
N LEU A 88 -0.55 -16.71 -8.94
CA LEU A 88 0.62 -17.59 -8.79
C LEU A 88 0.43 -18.65 -7.69
N GLY A 89 -0.75 -18.75 -7.10
CA GLY A 89 -1.05 -19.69 -6.03
C GLY A 89 -0.69 -19.21 -4.61
N GLY A 90 -0.25 -17.97 -4.48
CA GLY A 90 0.00 -17.37 -3.16
C GLY A 90 -1.29 -16.91 -2.49
N ASP A 91 -1.33 -16.96 -1.16
CA ASP A 91 -2.46 -16.46 -0.38
C ASP A 91 -2.13 -15.04 0.11
N ALA A 92 -2.62 -14.04 -0.60
CA ALA A 92 -2.36 -12.63 -0.32
C ALA A 92 -3.61 -11.90 0.15
N ILE A 93 -3.41 -10.93 1.04
CA ILE A 93 -4.43 -9.99 1.49
C ILE A 93 -3.87 -8.58 1.47
N SER A 94 -4.64 -7.62 0.99
CA SER A 94 -4.24 -6.21 0.93
C SER A 94 -4.91 -5.38 2.02
N PHE A 95 -4.16 -4.44 2.58
CA PHE A 95 -4.63 -3.49 3.59
C PHE A 95 -4.28 -2.06 3.21
N THR A 96 -5.22 -1.14 3.45
CA THR A 96 -4.92 0.29 3.49
C THR A 96 -4.07 0.61 4.73
N GLY A 97 -3.53 1.81 4.82
CA GLY A 97 -2.83 2.26 6.03
C GLY A 97 -3.71 2.19 7.27
N SER A 98 -4.98 2.57 7.14
CA SER A 98 -5.97 2.45 8.23
C SER A 98 -6.15 1.00 8.68
N GLN A 99 -6.37 0.10 7.74
CA GLN A 99 -6.55 -1.33 8.04
C GLN A 99 -5.28 -1.96 8.63
N SER A 100 -4.11 -1.43 8.28
CA SER A 100 -2.83 -1.87 8.84
C SER A 100 -2.58 -1.34 10.25
N GLY A 101 -3.44 -0.43 10.74
CA GLY A 101 -3.30 0.15 12.07
C GLY A 101 -2.26 1.26 12.16
N ILE A 102 -1.92 1.92 11.05
CA ILE A 102 -1.02 3.06 11.02
C ILE A 102 -1.81 4.31 11.37
N ILE A 103 -1.58 4.85 12.58
CA ILE A 103 -2.30 6.00 13.10
C ILE A 103 -1.39 7.23 13.02
N THR A 104 -1.92 8.29 12.44
CA THR A 104 -1.22 9.55 12.21
C THR A 104 -1.91 10.70 12.95
N ASN A 105 -1.23 11.86 13.00
CA ASN A 105 -1.93 13.09 13.32
C ASN A 105 -2.80 13.54 12.12
N ASP A 106 -3.57 14.59 12.29
CA ASP A 106 -4.50 15.10 11.27
C ASP A 106 -3.92 16.25 10.41
N ARG A 107 -2.59 16.27 10.28
CA ARG A 107 -1.89 17.20 9.38
C ARG A 107 -1.85 16.62 7.97
N HIS A 108 -2.89 16.86 7.20
CA HIS A 108 -2.98 16.37 5.82
C HIS A 108 -1.75 16.75 4.99
N ILE A 109 -1.37 15.86 4.06
CA ILE A 109 -0.17 15.95 3.20
C ILE A 109 1.15 15.79 3.98
N ASP A 110 1.19 16.24 5.21
CA ASP A 110 2.40 16.27 6.05
C ASP A 110 2.16 15.57 7.39
N ALA A 111 1.33 14.55 7.39
CA ALA A 111 0.98 13.80 8.59
C ALA A 111 2.18 12.98 9.12
N ARG A 112 2.25 12.85 10.43
CA ARG A 112 3.26 12.03 11.10
C ARG A 112 2.62 10.85 11.80
N ILE A 113 3.30 9.71 11.77
CA ILE A 113 2.87 8.51 12.48
C ILE A 113 3.03 8.76 13.98
N ILE A 114 1.94 8.57 14.73
CA ILE A 114 1.93 8.71 16.19
C ILE A 114 1.80 7.36 16.89
N GLU A 115 1.23 6.35 16.21
CA GLU A 115 1.06 5.02 16.77
C GLU A 115 0.91 3.99 15.65
N VAL A 116 1.34 2.75 15.89
CA VAL A 116 1.09 1.63 15.00
C VAL A 116 0.46 0.50 15.81
N ARG A 117 -0.72 0.04 15.37
CA ARG A 117 -1.46 -1.09 15.94
C ARG A 117 -1.60 -2.19 14.89
N PRO A 118 -0.57 -3.02 14.68
CA PRO A 118 -0.50 -3.92 13.53
C PRO A 118 -1.22 -5.26 13.73
N PHE A 119 -2.26 -5.32 14.56
CA PHE A 119 -2.87 -6.59 14.97
C PHE A 119 -3.43 -7.38 13.79
N ARG A 120 -4.11 -6.73 12.84
CA ARG A 120 -4.63 -7.40 11.65
C ARG A 120 -3.51 -7.95 10.77
N VAL A 121 -2.43 -7.20 10.61
CA VAL A 121 -1.26 -7.64 9.86
C VAL A 121 -0.64 -8.88 10.53
N GLN A 122 -0.45 -8.83 11.83
CA GLN A 122 0.10 -9.95 12.59
C GLN A 122 -0.78 -11.20 12.52
N ASP A 123 -2.11 -11.04 12.64
CA ASP A 123 -3.06 -12.14 12.55
C ASP A 123 -3.00 -12.82 11.18
N GLU A 124 -2.93 -12.04 10.11
CA GLU A 124 -2.86 -12.60 8.76
C GLU A 124 -1.52 -13.28 8.47
N LEU A 125 -0.42 -12.74 8.99
CA LEU A 125 0.89 -13.41 8.90
C LEU A 125 0.86 -14.75 9.66
N ALA A 126 0.24 -14.80 10.83
CA ALA A 126 0.08 -16.02 11.61
C ALA A 126 -0.74 -17.10 10.87
N ARG A 127 -1.64 -16.68 9.99
CA ARG A 127 -2.42 -17.58 9.10
C ARG A 127 -1.66 -18.00 7.86
N GLY A 128 -0.41 -17.58 7.70
CA GLY A 128 0.43 -17.90 6.55
C GLY A 128 0.19 -17.04 5.32
N ARG A 129 -0.55 -15.94 5.44
CA ARG A 129 -0.82 -15.03 4.32
C ARG A 129 0.32 -14.07 4.07
N ILE A 130 0.46 -13.68 2.81
CA ILE A 130 1.29 -12.55 2.39
C ILE A 130 0.44 -11.29 2.57
N VAL A 131 0.96 -10.32 3.31
CA VAL A 131 0.25 -9.06 3.58
C VAL A 131 0.80 -7.98 2.67
N VAL A 132 -0.09 -7.34 1.90
CA VAL A 132 0.25 -6.22 1.02
C VAL A 132 -0.34 -4.95 1.62
N VAL A 133 0.49 -3.97 1.90
CA VAL A 133 0.10 -2.71 2.56
C VAL A 133 0.25 -1.56 1.58
N ALA A 134 -0.77 -0.72 1.49
CA ALA A 134 -0.67 0.55 0.79
C ALA A 134 0.29 1.46 1.55
N GLY A 135 1.37 1.89 0.88
CA GLY A 135 2.33 2.82 1.43
C GLY A 135 1.80 4.25 1.45
N TYR A 136 2.52 5.13 2.11
CA TYR A 136 2.28 6.57 2.07
C TYR A 136 0.93 7.02 2.62
N GLN A 137 0.25 6.22 3.39
CA GLN A 137 -1.05 6.56 3.97
C GLN A 137 -1.23 5.99 5.37
N GLY A 138 -2.03 6.67 6.15
CA GLY A 138 -2.45 6.25 7.48
C GLY A 138 -3.84 6.76 7.77
N VAL A 139 -4.22 6.78 9.02
CA VAL A 139 -5.51 7.33 9.47
C VAL A 139 -5.32 8.07 10.80
N SER A 140 -5.98 9.22 10.94
CA SER A 140 -6.00 9.96 12.21
C SER A 140 -7.01 9.33 13.18
N TYR A 141 -6.97 9.73 14.45
CA TYR A 141 -8.01 9.34 15.43
C TYR A 141 -9.40 9.85 15.05
N LYS A 142 -9.47 10.88 14.20
CA LYS A 142 -10.73 11.38 13.63
C LYS A 142 -11.21 10.55 12.43
N ARG A 143 -10.52 9.45 12.11
CA ARG A 143 -10.78 8.57 10.96
C ARG A 143 -10.56 9.26 9.60
N GLU A 144 -9.69 10.25 9.55
CA GLU A 144 -9.25 10.91 8.31
C GLU A 144 -8.00 10.22 7.75
N VAL A 145 -7.96 10.07 6.42
CA VAL A 145 -6.83 9.50 5.67
C VAL A 145 -5.67 10.50 5.59
#